data_9c2e328304c1e9916f283aa875519ee5
#
_entry.id   9c2e328304c1e9916f283aa875519ee5
#
_cell.length_a   1.000
_cell.length_b   1.000
_cell.length_c   1.000
_cell.angle_alpha   90.00
_cell.angle_beta   90.00
_cell.angle_gamma   90.00
#
_symmetry.space_group_name_H-M   'P 1'
#
loop_
_entity.id
_entity.type
_entity.pdbx_description
1 polymer ?
#
loop_
_entity_poly.entity_id
_entity_poly.type
_entity_poly.pdbx_seq_one_letter_code
_entity_poly.pdbx_strand_id
1 'polypeptide(L)'
;MRAGERKWGGWRQPAAIAVAVAFLLPLWFMVSGSLREPGLPPPRAPELVPSPISTASYHEAFDLVDLTLYTVNSLIVAALTVPLAVLVASLAGFAMLLVAGRARVVLIGLSFVALMIPVTALLVPRFTMFRWLGLIDTWVPLIAPALLGLSPFYVLLFYWSFRRLPRELFEAARLEGMSPFGMWRRLGMPLVRPVTIAVALLAFIASWGNFLEPLIYLFDPDLYTLPLGLRSLETLDRTNYPMLLAGAVVATAPVVLAFMIAQRYFLHEDRGAGWLGR
;
A
#
# COMPACT_ATOMS: atom_id res chain seq x y z
N MET A 1 -7.34 -44.19 -7.14
CA MET A 1 -7.05 -43.92 -5.72
C MET A 1 -7.55 -42.51 -5.43
N ARG A 2 -8.61 -42.39 -4.63
CA ARG A 2 -9.25 -41.11 -4.29
C ARG A 2 -8.34 -40.34 -3.34
N ALA A 3 -7.87 -39.16 -3.74
CA ALA A 3 -7.15 -38.24 -2.90
C ALA A 3 -8.06 -37.84 -1.73
N GLY A 4 -7.63 -38.22 -0.51
CA GLY A 4 -8.38 -37.96 0.72
C GLY A 4 -8.58 -36.47 0.93
N GLU A 5 -9.84 -36.03 0.92
CA GLU A 5 -10.26 -34.77 1.49
C GLU A 5 -9.79 -34.75 2.94
N ARG A 6 -8.75 -33.97 3.23
CA ARG A 6 -8.38 -33.67 4.61
C ARG A 6 -9.56 -32.95 5.25
N LYS A 7 -10.41 -33.66 5.96
CA LYS A 7 -11.41 -33.11 6.86
C LYS A 7 -10.68 -32.18 7.83
N TRP A 8 -10.75 -30.89 7.59
CA TRP A 8 -10.26 -29.87 8.50
C TRP A 8 -10.92 -30.10 9.85
N GLY A 9 -10.13 -30.41 10.89
CA GLY A 9 -10.66 -30.74 12.21
C GLY A 9 -11.68 -29.68 12.65
N GLY A 10 -12.82 -30.10 13.19
CA GLY A 10 -14.01 -29.27 13.41
C GLY A 10 -13.81 -28.00 14.26
N TRP A 11 -12.67 -27.84 14.94
CA TRP A 11 -12.32 -26.67 15.75
C TRP A 11 -11.63 -25.54 14.94
N ARG A 12 -11.06 -25.82 13.77
CA ARG A 12 -10.33 -24.84 12.96
C ARG A 12 -11.23 -23.77 12.33
N GLN A 13 -12.42 -24.17 11.89
CA GLN A 13 -13.40 -23.21 11.37
C GLN A 13 -13.89 -22.22 12.43
N PRO A 14 -14.38 -22.65 13.62
CA PRO A 14 -14.77 -21.69 14.66
C PRO A 14 -13.60 -20.83 15.14
N ALA A 15 -12.38 -21.37 15.22
CA ALA A 15 -11.19 -20.59 15.56
C ALA A 15 -10.89 -19.51 14.50
N ALA A 16 -10.96 -19.86 13.20
CA ALA A 16 -10.77 -18.90 12.11
C ALA A 16 -11.85 -17.80 12.13
N ILE A 17 -13.10 -18.15 12.39
CA ILE A 17 -14.20 -17.17 12.52
C ILE A 17 -13.96 -16.26 13.73
N ALA A 18 -13.57 -16.82 14.89
CA ALA A 18 -13.30 -16.02 16.10
C ALA A 18 -12.16 -15.02 15.86
N VAL A 19 -11.07 -15.44 15.19
CA VAL A 19 -9.97 -14.56 14.81
C VAL A 19 -10.45 -13.48 13.84
N ALA A 20 -11.21 -13.85 12.80
CA ALA A 20 -11.74 -12.89 11.85
C ALA A 20 -12.65 -11.85 12.52
N VAL A 21 -13.54 -12.27 13.42
CA VAL A 21 -14.40 -11.37 14.20
C VAL A 21 -13.56 -10.43 15.05
N ALA A 22 -12.53 -10.94 15.76
CA ALA A 22 -11.65 -10.13 16.59
C ALA A 22 -10.93 -9.04 15.79
N PHE A 23 -10.47 -9.34 14.55
CA PHE A 23 -9.85 -8.36 13.67
C PHE A 23 -10.84 -7.36 13.03
N LEU A 24 -12.10 -7.75 12.86
CA LEU A 24 -13.14 -6.88 12.31
C LEU A 24 -13.77 -5.96 13.37
N LEU A 25 -13.69 -6.30 14.66
CA LEU A 25 -14.26 -5.51 15.75
C LEU A 25 -13.81 -4.05 15.75
N PRO A 26 -12.51 -3.70 15.62
CA PRO A 26 -12.10 -2.29 15.58
C PRO A 26 -12.73 -1.52 14.40
N LEU A 27 -12.81 -2.15 13.22
CA LEU A 27 -13.44 -1.54 12.05
C LEU A 27 -14.94 -1.37 12.25
N TRP A 28 -15.59 -2.35 12.89
CA TRP A 28 -17.00 -2.24 13.24
C TRP A 28 -17.27 -1.07 14.18
N PHE A 29 -16.46 -0.93 15.25
CA PHE A 29 -16.62 0.20 16.20
C PHE A 29 -16.30 1.55 15.55
N MET A 30 -15.37 1.61 14.61
CA MET A 30 -15.11 2.81 13.83
C MET A 30 -16.34 3.21 13.01
N VAL A 31 -16.95 2.26 12.28
CA VAL A 31 -18.17 2.52 11.49
C VAL A 31 -19.36 2.80 12.40
N SER A 32 -19.57 2.03 13.46
CA SER A 32 -20.65 2.26 14.41
C SER A 32 -20.52 3.65 15.08
N GLY A 33 -19.32 3.99 15.53
CA GLY A 33 -19.07 5.28 16.18
C GLY A 33 -19.22 6.49 15.24
N SER A 34 -18.93 6.32 13.94
CA SER A 34 -19.12 7.37 12.92
C SER A 34 -20.61 7.69 12.62
N LEU A 35 -21.48 6.74 12.96
CA LEU A 35 -22.94 6.88 12.77
C LEU A 35 -23.65 7.43 14.02
N ARG A 36 -22.94 7.94 15.02
CA ARG A 36 -23.50 8.67 16.16
C ARG A 36 -23.75 10.12 15.80
N GLU A 37 -24.58 10.78 16.58
CA GLU A 37 -24.80 12.22 16.46
C GLU A 37 -23.47 12.99 16.68
N PRO A 38 -23.21 14.04 15.90
CA PRO A 38 -22.00 14.85 16.05
C PRO A 38 -21.94 15.55 17.42
N GLY A 39 -20.72 15.94 17.83
CA GLY A 39 -20.48 16.63 19.10
C GLY A 39 -20.45 15.71 20.31
N LEU A 40 -20.67 14.40 20.17
CA LEU A 40 -20.63 13.46 21.27
C LEU A 40 -19.20 13.00 21.59
N PRO A 41 -18.85 12.85 22.88
CA PRO A 41 -17.58 12.25 23.29
C PRO A 41 -17.57 10.74 23.02
N PRO A 42 -16.41 10.06 23.16
CA PRO A 42 -16.34 8.62 23.13
C PRO A 42 -17.36 7.97 24.07
N PRO A 43 -18.04 6.87 23.65
CA PRO A 43 -19.01 6.20 24.51
C PRO A 43 -18.30 5.57 25.73
N ARG A 44 -18.95 5.58 26.88
CA ARG A 44 -18.42 4.97 28.12
C ARG A 44 -18.38 3.44 28.08
N ALA A 45 -19.22 2.84 27.25
CA ALA A 45 -19.26 1.39 26.99
C ALA A 45 -19.29 1.14 25.49
N PRO A 46 -18.78 0.01 24.99
CA PRO A 46 -18.83 -0.34 23.57
C PRO A 46 -20.28 -0.40 23.08
N GLU A 47 -20.64 0.45 22.13
CA GLU A 47 -21.94 0.45 21.46
C GLU A 47 -21.81 -0.29 20.13
N LEU A 48 -22.50 -1.42 19.98
CA LEU A 48 -22.50 -2.19 18.74
C LEU A 48 -23.27 -1.47 17.62
N VAL A 49 -24.37 -0.81 17.97
CA VAL A 49 -25.20 -0.01 17.06
C VAL A 49 -25.60 1.26 17.80
N PRO A 50 -25.33 2.45 17.24
CA PRO A 50 -25.69 3.70 17.87
C PRO A 50 -27.22 3.91 17.81
N SER A 51 -27.74 4.62 18.78
CA SER A 51 -29.15 5.02 18.81
C SER A 51 -29.29 6.47 19.31
N PRO A 52 -29.79 7.39 18.47
CA PRO A 52 -30.21 7.20 17.07
C PRO A 52 -29.04 7.00 16.11
N ILE A 53 -29.30 6.43 14.93
CA ILE A 53 -28.33 6.37 13.82
C ILE A 53 -28.38 7.72 13.09
N SER A 54 -27.23 8.35 12.91
CA SER A 54 -27.07 9.63 12.23
C SER A 54 -25.92 9.61 11.22
N THR A 55 -26.11 10.23 10.06
CA THR A 55 -25.06 10.49 9.06
C THR A 55 -24.54 11.93 9.13
N ALA A 56 -25.04 12.73 10.07
CA ALA A 56 -24.70 14.15 10.20
C ALA A 56 -23.19 14.37 10.43
N SER A 57 -22.53 13.46 11.13
CA SER A 57 -21.07 13.49 11.35
C SER A 57 -20.24 13.46 10.06
N TYR A 58 -20.75 12.80 9.00
CA TYR A 58 -20.10 12.83 7.69
C TYR A 58 -20.26 14.20 7.03
N HIS A 59 -21.46 14.77 7.03
CA HIS A 59 -21.70 16.11 6.47
C HIS A 59 -20.82 17.14 7.17
N GLU A 60 -20.79 17.13 8.50
CA GLU A 60 -19.96 18.03 9.29
C GLU A 60 -18.46 17.87 8.98
N ALA A 61 -17.96 16.64 8.82
CA ALA A 61 -16.58 16.38 8.46
C ALA A 61 -16.20 16.96 7.09
N PHE A 62 -17.09 16.87 6.09
CA PHE A 62 -16.89 17.43 4.76
C PHE A 62 -17.10 18.94 4.69
N ASP A 63 -17.94 19.52 5.57
CA ASP A 63 -18.17 20.96 5.65
C ASP A 63 -17.02 21.69 6.38
N LEU A 64 -16.42 21.02 7.38
CA LEU A 64 -15.37 21.62 8.21
C LEU A 64 -14.02 21.67 7.50
N VAL A 65 -13.70 20.66 6.68
CA VAL A 65 -12.49 20.58 5.83
C VAL A 65 -12.82 19.95 4.49
N ASP A 66 -12.12 20.35 3.43
CA ASP A 66 -12.36 19.79 2.09
C ASP A 66 -11.77 18.37 1.96
N LEU A 67 -12.46 17.40 2.60
CA LEU A 67 -12.07 15.98 2.51
C LEU A 67 -12.12 15.47 1.07
N THR A 68 -12.94 16.05 0.20
CA THR A 68 -13.02 15.69 -1.22
C THR A 68 -11.72 16.04 -1.93
N LEU A 69 -11.27 17.28 -1.79
CA LEU A 69 -9.99 17.73 -2.34
C LEU A 69 -8.82 16.88 -1.83
N TYR A 70 -8.74 16.65 -0.52
CA TYR A 70 -7.66 15.84 0.08
C TYR A 70 -7.66 14.39 -0.39
N THR A 71 -8.87 13.82 -0.60
CA THR A 71 -9.02 12.48 -1.18
C THR A 71 -8.52 12.45 -2.62
N VAL A 72 -8.90 13.43 -3.43
CA VAL A 72 -8.43 13.55 -4.83
C VAL A 72 -6.92 13.74 -4.89
N ASN A 73 -6.35 14.62 -4.05
CA ASN A 73 -4.90 14.82 -3.95
C ASN A 73 -4.17 13.52 -3.61
N SER A 74 -4.67 12.77 -2.61
CA SER A 74 -4.10 11.46 -2.26
C SER A 74 -4.19 10.46 -3.40
N LEU A 75 -5.30 10.44 -4.15
CA LEU A 75 -5.45 9.58 -5.33
C LEU A 75 -4.46 9.96 -6.44
N ILE A 76 -4.26 11.25 -6.71
CA ILE A 76 -3.30 11.72 -7.70
C ILE A 76 -1.88 11.32 -7.31
N VAL A 77 -1.47 11.58 -6.06
CA VAL A 77 -0.14 11.19 -5.54
C VAL A 77 0.05 9.68 -5.64
N ALA A 78 -0.93 8.88 -5.23
CA ALA A 78 -0.86 7.42 -5.33
C ALA A 78 -0.85 6.94 -6.78
N ALA A 79 -1.66 7.53 -7.67
CA ALA A 79 -1.73 7.18 -9.09
C ALA A 79 -0.41 7.47 -9.85
N LEU A 80 0.39 8.42 -9.38
CA LEU A 80 1.73 8.69 -9.91
C LEU A 80 2.79 7.80 -9.25
N THR A 81 2.73 7.67 -7.93
CA THR A 81 3.74 6.92 -7.14
C THR A 81 3.71 5.43 -7.43
N VAL A 82 2.52 4.81 -7.46
CA VAL A 82 2.39 3.34 -7.56
C VAL A 82 2.92 2.78 -8.88
N PRO A 83 2.49 3.28 -10.07
CA PRO A 83 3.02 2.77 -11.33
C PRO A 83 4.52 3.01 -11.47
N LEU A 84 5.01 4.17 -11.00
CA LEU A 84 6.42 4.52 -11.06
C LEU A 84 7.24 3.60 -10.16
N ALA A 85 6.80 3.33 -8.94
CA ALA A 85 7.44 2.39 -8.02
C ALA A 85 7.49 0.96 -8.59
N VAL A 86 6.38 0.46 -9.15
CA VAL A 86 6.31 -0.86 -9.80
C VAL A 86 7.26 -0.93 -10.99
N LEU A 87 7.26 0.09 -11.85
CA LEU A 87 8.11 0.17 -13.03
C LEU A 87 9.59 0.09 -12.62
N VAL A 88 10.02 0.99 -11.74
CA VAL A 88 11.43 1.09 -11.35
C VAL A 88 11.87 -0.13 -10.55
N ALA A 89 11.07 -0.59 -9.57
CA ALA A 89 11.42 -1.76 -8.77
C ALA A 89 11.49 -3.04 -9.62
N SER A 90 10.59 -3.22 -10.60
CA SER A 90 10.61 -4.38 -11.48
C SER A 90 11.78 -4.36 -12.46
N LEU A 91 12.12 -3.20 -13.03
CA LEU A 91 13.29 -3.03 -13.89
C LEU A 91 14.58 -3.30 -13.10
N ALA A 92 14.71 -2.73 -11.90
CA ALA A 92 15.87 -2.97 -11.04
C ALA A 92 16.00 -4.45 -10.64
N GLY A 93 14.89 -5.09 -10.21
CA GLY A 93 14.85 -6.51 -9.87
C GLY A 93 15.20 -7.40 -11.05
N PHE A 94 14.72 -7.06 -12.26
CA PHE A 94 15.10 -7.79 -13.49
C PHE A 94 16.56 -7.57 -13.87
N ALA A 95 17.07 -6.34 -13.77
CA ALA A 95 18.48 -6.05 -14.02
C ALA A 95 19.39 -6.84 -13.06
N MET A 96 19.03 -6.96 -11.78
CA MET A 96 19.75 -7.80 -10.82
C MET A 96 19.78 -9.29 -11.23
N LEU A 97 18.76 -9.79 -11.94
CA LEU A 97 18.76 -11.15 -12.48
C LEU A 97 19.84 -11.33 -13.56
N LEU A 98 20.05 -10.31 -14.41
CA LEU A 98 21.01 -10.35 -15.51
C LEU A 98 22.46 -10.19 -15.06
N VAL A 99 22.70 -9.55 -13.92
CA VAL A 99 24.03 -9.39 -13.32
C VAL A 99 24.48 -10.72 -12.71
N ALA A 100 25.75 -11.08 -12.90
CA ALA A 100 26.30 -12.33 -12.40
C ALA A 100 27.41 -12.15 -11.32
N GLY A 101 27.73 -13.23 -10.64
CA GLY A 101 28.86 -13.29 -9.71
C GLY A 101 28.78 -12.36 -8.52
N ARG A 102 29.92 -11.78 -8.15
CA ARG A 102 30.06 -10.93 -6.94
C ARG A 102 29.21 -9.66 -7.00
N ALA A 103 29.02 -9.08 -8.18
CA ALA A 103 28.22 -7.86 -8.33
C ALA A 103 26.76 -8.07 -7.90
N ARG A 104 26.17 -9.22 -8.23
CA ARG A 104 24.81 -9.57 -7.76
C ARG A 104 24.74 -9.66 -6.24
N VAL A 105 25.71 -10.31 -5.61
CA VAL A 105 25.78 -10.44 -4.15
C VAL A 105 25.89 -9.07 -3.48
N VAL A 106 26.72 -8.19 -4.04
CA VAL A 106 26.88 -6.82 -3.56
C VAL A 106 25.56 -6.04 -3.68
N LEU A 107 24.85 -6.10 -4.82
CA LEU A 107 23.58 -5.42 -5.01
C LEU A 107 22.51 -5.90 -4.02
N ILE A 108 22.42 -7.20 -3.77
CA ILE A 108 21.52 -7.78 -2.76
C ILE A 108 21.92 -7.27 -1.37
N GLY A 109 23.21 -7.32 -1.03
CA GLY A 109 23.73 -6.83 0.24
C GLY A 109 23.43 -5.35 0.46
N LEU A 110 23.66 -4.50 -0.54
CA LEU A 110 23.32 -3.08 -0.50
C LEU A 110 21.80 -2.86 -0.31
N SER A 111 20.96 -3.67 -0.94
CA SER A 111 19.50 -3.59 -0.74
C SER A 111 19.12 -3.90 0.71
N PHE A 112 19.76 -4.89 1.35
CA PHE A 112 19.53 -5.17 2.78
C PHE A 112 20.06 -4.04 3.68
N VAL A 113 21.24 -3.51 3.41
CA VAL A 113 21.79 -2.37 4.17
C VAL A 113 20.86 -1.16 4.04
N ALA A 114 20.35 -0.88 2.83
CA ALA A 114 19.42 0.23 2.62
C ALA A 114 18.09 0.03 3.39
N LEU A 115 17.61 -1.20 3.56
CA LEU A 115 16.42 -1.50 4.38
C LEU A 115 16.65 -1.28 5.88
N MET A 116 17.89 -1.31 6.35
CA MET A 116 18.21 -1.05 7.76
C MET A 116 18.23 0.46 8.10
N ILE A 117 18.27 1.32 7.08
CA ILE A 117 18.23 2.77 7.30
C ILE A 117 16.78 3.18 7.61
N PRO A 118 16.50 3.73 8.81
CA PRO A 118 15.16 4.18 9.12
C PRO A 118 14.79 5.40 8.25
N VAL A 119 13.62 5.32 7.61
CA VAL A 119 13.13 6.40 6.72
C VAL A 119 13.07 7.75 7.44
N THR A 120 12.75 7.74 8.73
CA THR A 120 12.70 8.94 9.57
C THR A 120 14.04 9.64 9.69
N ALA A 121 15.17 8.91 9.67
CA ALA A 121 16.50 9.51 9.70
C ALA A 121 16.83 10.30 8.43
N LEU A 122 16.15 9.98 7.32
CA LEU A 122 16.33 10.65 6.04
C LEU A 122 15.44 11.89 5.86
N LEU A 123 14.50 12.15 6.76
CA LEU A 123 13.54 13.26 6.61
C LEU A 123 14.23 14.62 6.55
N VAL A 124 15.15 14.90 7.49
CA VAL A 124 15.85 16.20 7.53
C VAL A 124 16.76 16.41 6.33
N PRO A 125 17.66 15.47 5.96
CA PRO A 125 18.46 15.60 4.75
C PRO A 125 17.61 15.77 3.46
N ARG A 126 16.51 15.03 3.34
CA ARG A 126 15.60 15.13 2.19
C ARG A 126 14.88 16.47 2.18
N PHE A 127 14.42 16.96 3.33
CA PHE A 127 13.81 18.29 3.43
C PHE A 127 14.77 19.37 2.95
N THR A 128 16.02 19.36 3.43
CA THR A 128 17.04 20.33 3.02
C THR A 128 17.31 20.27 1.52
N MET A 129 17.40 19.06 0.96
CA MET A 129 17.58 18.86 -0.49
C MET A 129 16.40 19.42 -1.29
N PHE A 130 15.16 19.07 -0.94
CA PHE A 130 13.98 19.55 -1.67
C PHE A 130 13.78 21.06 -1.50
N ARG A 131 14.10 21.60 -0.33
CA ARG A 131 14.09 23.05 -0.10
C ARG A 131 15.10 23.77 -1.00
N TRP A 132 16.31 23.24 -1.10
CA TRP A 132 17.35 23.80 -1.98
C TRP A 132 16.97 23.73 -3.46
N LEU A 133 16.24 22.70 -3.87
CA LEU A 133 15.71 22.55 -5.22
C LEU A 133 14.45 23.39 -5.49
N GLY A 134 13.88 24.07 -4.49
CA GLY A 134 12.63 24.82 -4.63
C GLY A 134 11.38 23.95 -4.81
N LEU A 135 11.42 22.69 -4.32
CA LEU A 135 10.37 21.69 -4.52
C LEU A 135 9.51 21.47 -3.26
N ILE A 136 9.75 22.25 -2.19
CA ILE A 136 8.87 22.28 -1.02
C ILE A 136 7.52 22.87 -1.43
N ASP A 137 6.47 22.44 -0.76
CA ASP A 137 5.08 22.80 -1.06
C ASP A 137 4.65 22.35 -2.45
N THR A 138 5.08 21.16 -2.83
CA THR A 138 4.66 20.45 -4.03
C THR A 138 4.53 18.95 -3.72
N TRP A 139 3.89 18.17 -4.58
CA TRP A 139 3.82 16.70 -4.42
C TRP A 139 5.10 15.97 -4.86
N VAL A 140 6.09 16.67 -5.43
CA VAL A 140 7.34 16.06 -5.91
C VAL A 140 8.06 15.30 -4.79
N PRO A 141 8.24 15.83 -3.57
CA PRO A 141 8.87 15.08 -2.47
C PRO A 141 8.17 13.79 -2.09
N LEU A 142 6.84 13.70 -2.30
CA LEU A 142 6.04 12.51 -2.00
C LEU A 142 6.17 11.44 -3.11
N ILE A 143 6.38 11.87 -4.37
CA ILE A 143 6.45 11.00 -5.54
C ILE A 143 7.89 10.58 -5.84
N ALA A 144 8.88 11.45 -5.60
CA ALA A 144 10.28 11.24 -5.94
C ALA A 144 10.90 9.92 -5.40
N PRO A 145 10.56 9.42 -4.19
CA PRO A 145 11.05 8.12 -3.72
C PRO A 145 10.71 6.96 -4.65
N ALA A 146 9.63 7.06 -5.44
CA ALA A 146 9.25 6.03 -6.40
C ALA A 146 10.26 5.89 -7.56
N LEU A 147 11.05 6.94 -7.87
CA LEU A 147 12.17 6.88 -8.82
C LEU A 147 13.30 5.95 -8.36
N LEU A 148 13.36 5.64 -7.07
CA LEU A 148 14.26 4.66 -6.48
C LEU A 148 13.54 3.32 -6.19
N GLY A 149 12.37 3.08 -6.79
CA GLY A 149 11.54 1.90 -6.58
C GLY A 149 10.76 1.93 -5.26
N LEU A 150 10.63 3.08 -4.63
CA LEU A 150 10.00 3.38 -3.34
C LEU A 150 10.68 2.69 -2.16
N SER A 151 11.02 1.39 -2.30
CA SER A 151 11.68 0.60 -1.26
C SER A 151 12.57 -0.48 -1.91
N PRO A 152 13.80 -0.70 -1.38
CA PRO A 152 14.64 -1.84 -1.78
C PRO A 152 13.94 -3.19 -1.60
N PHE A 153 12.98 -3.28 -0.69
CA PHE A 153 12.15 -4.47 -0.48
C PHE A 153 11.35 -4.85 -1.75
N TYR A 154 10.79 -3.87 -2.46
CA TYR A 154 10.04 -4.14 -3.70
C TYR A 154 10.96 -4.62 -4.82
N VAL A 155 12.17 -4.07 -4.90
CA VAL A 155 13.21 -4.53 -5.85
C VAL A 155 13.57 -6.00 -5.58
N LEU A 156 13.78 -6.37 -4.31
CA LEU A 156 14.09 -7.74 -3.91
C LEU A 156 12.90 -8.70 -4.17
N LEU A 157 11.66 -8.27 -3.94
CA LEU A 157 10.47 -9.07 -4.26
C LEU A 157 10.43 -9.42 -5.76
N PHE A 158 10.64 -8.43 -6.63
CA PHE A 158 10.71 -8.68 -8.07
C PHE A 158 11.91 -9.56 -8.44
N TYR A 159 13.09 -9.29 -7.88
CA TYR A 159 14.27 -10.11 -8.14
C TYR A 159 14.04 -11.59 -7.81
N TRP A 160 13.51 -11.89 -6.61
CA TRP A 160 13.24 -13.27 -6.21
C TRP A 160 12.17 -13.93 -7.05
N SER A 161 11.17 -13.18 -7.48
CA SER A 161 10.12 -13.69 -8.35
C SER A 161 10.64 -14.01 -9.74
N PHE A 162 11.42 -13.13 -10.36
CA PHE A 162 12.07 -13.42 -11.64
C PHE A 162 13.06 -14.58 -11.54
N ARG A 163 13.76 -14.72 -10.42
CA ARG A 163 14.71 -15.82 -10.20
C ARG A 163 14.04 -17.19 -10.11
N ARG A 164 12.76 -17.27 -9.75
CA ARG A 164 12.01 -18.53 -9.71
C ARG A 164 11.56 -19.00 -11.09
N LEU A 165 11.60 -18.16 -12.10
CA LEU A 165 11.25 -18.54 -13.46
C LEU A 165 12.35 -19.44 -14.06
N PRO A 166 11.97 -20.41 -14.93
CA PRO A 166 12.94 -21.28 -15.62
C PRO A 166 13.96 -20.47 -16.40
N ARG A 167 15.24 -20.80 -16.27
CA ARG A 167 16.33 -20.10 -16.99
C ARG A 167 16.24 -20.31 -18.49
N GLU A 168 15.81 -21.48 -18.89
CA GLU A 168 15.64 -21.92 -20.28
C GLU A 168 14.71 -20.95 -21.04
N LEU A 169 13.72 -20.38 -20.36
CA LEU A 169 12.82 -19.38 -20.93
C LEU A 169 13.58 -18.14 -21.41
N PHE A 170 14.48 -17.62 -20.59
CA PHE A 170 15.27 -16.44 -20.91
C PHE A 170 16.40 -16.75 -21.89
N GLU A 171 16.95 -17.96 -21.85
CA GLU A 171 17.97 -18.43 -22.80
C GLU A 171 17.38 -18.57 -24.19
N ALA A 172 16.22 -19.21 -24.33
CA ALA A 172 15.49 -19.34 -25.60
C ALA A 172 15.16 -17.96 -26.19
N ALA A 173 14.65 -17.04 -25.37
CA ALA A 173 14.34 -15.68 -25.80
C ALA A 173 15.57 -14.91 -26.30
N ARG A 174 16.76 -15.16 -25.70
CA ARG A 174 18.02 -14.59 -26.18
C ARG A 174 18.45 -15.16 -27.51
N LEU A 175 18.27 -16.46 -27.70
CA LEU A 175 18.60 -17.13 -29.00
C LEU A 175 17.72 -16.59 -30.11
N GLU A 176 16.47 -16.23 -29.80
CA GLU A 176 15.54 -15.56 -30.74
C GLU A 176 15.84 -14.06 -30.94
N GLY A 177 16.92 -13.52 -30.33
CA GLY A 177 17.32 -12.12 -30.50
C GLY A 177 16.53 -11.12 -29.65
N MET A 178 15.78 -11.57 -28.63
CA MET A 178 14.99 -10.68 -27.80
C MET A 178 15.91 -9.82 -26.91
N SER A 179 15.69 -8.50 -26.90
CA SER A 179 16.42 -7.58 -26.04
C SER A 179 16.08 -7.77 -24.56
N PRO A 180 16.96 -7.39 -23.60
CA PRO A 180 16.67 -7.46 -22.18
C PRO A 180 15.37 -6.76 -21.77
N PHE A 181 15.07 -5.61 -22.33
CA PHE A 181 13.81 -4.89 -22.09
C PHE A 181 12.61 -5.66 -22.67
N GLY A 182 12.77 -6.29 -23.86
CA GLY A 182 11.76 -7.16 -24.46
C GLY A 182 11.46 -8.37 -23.58
N MET A 183 12.50 -9.02 -23.03
CA MET A 183 12.36 -10.14 -22.10
C MET A 183 11.63 -9.71 -20.80
N TRP A 184 12.02 -8.56 -20.22
CA TRP A 184 11.31 -8.02 -19.04
C TRP A 184 9.83 -7.79 -19.35
N ARG A 185 9.52 -7.06 -20.44
CA ARG A 185 8.14 -6.64 -20.75
C ARG A 185 7.24 -7.80 -21.18
N ARG A 186 7.73 -8.68 -22.08
CA ARG A 186 6.90 -9.70 -22.77
C ARG A 186 6.90 -11.05 -22.05
N LEU A 187 7.94 -11.35 -21.28
CA LEU A 187 8.04 -12.61 -20.55
C LEU A 187 8.02 -12.40 -19.03
N GLY A 188 8.92 -11.59 -18.50
CA GLY A 188 9.08 -11.41 -17.07
C GLY A 188 7.82 -10.87 -16.40
N MET A 189 7.35 -9.69 -16.79
CA MET A 189 6.21 -9.01 -16.14
C MET A 189 4.90 -9.79 -16.19
N PRO A 190 4.50 -10.41 -17.31
CA PRO A 190 3.29 -11.25 -17.33
C PRO A 190 3.36 -12.45 -16.39
N LEU A 191 4.53 -13.10 -16.28
CA LEU A 191 4.73 -14.29 -15.45
C LEU A 191 4.82 -13.97 -13.95
N VAL A 192 5.24 -12.76 -13.58
CA VAL A 192 5.28 -12.32 -12.17
C VAL A 192 4.10 -11.39 -11.82
N ARG A 193 3.01 -11.47 -12.57
CA ARG A 193 1.81 -10.64 -12.34
C ARG A 193 1.31 -10.62 -10.89
N PRO A 194 1.26 -11.74 -10.13
CA PRO A 194 0.83 -11.72 -8.74
C PRO A 194 1.72 -10.85 -7.86
N VAL A 195 3.04 -10.93 -8.05
CA VAL A 195 3.99 -10.08 -7.32
C VAL A 195 3.84 -8.62 -7.73
N THR A 196 3.58 -8.37 -9.01
CA THR A 196 3.29 -7.00 -9.49
C THR A 196 2.09 -6.40 -8.78
N ILE A 197 1.00 -7.17 -8.62
CA ILE A 197 -0.20 -6.74 -7.89
C ILE A 197 0.10 -6.56 -6.40
N ALA A 198 0.90 -7.46 -5.79
CA ALA A 198 1.29 -7.35 -4.39
C ALA A 198 2.12 -6.07 -4.14
N VAL A 199 3.12 -5.79 -4.99
CA VAL A 199 3.94 -4.57 -4.88
C VAL A 199 3.09 -3.32 -5.13
N ALA A 200 2.19 -3.34 -6.12
CA ALA A 200 1.28 -2.22 -6.37
C ALA A 200 0.38 -1.93 -5.17
N LEU A 201 -0.18 -2.97 -4.53
CA LEU A 201 -0.99 -2.82 -3.33
C LEU A 201 -0.17 -2.28 -2.14
N LEU A 202 1.03 -2.81 -1.92
CA LEU A 202 1.92 -2.34 -0.85
C LEU A 202 2.35 -0.88 -1.08
N ALA A 203 2.69 -0.52 -2.31
CA ALA A 203 3.03 0.86 -2.68
C ALA A 203 1.83 1.81 -2.53
N PHE A 204 0.62 1.34 -2.87
CA PHE A 204 -0.61 2.09 -2.65
C PHE A 204 -0.84 2.35 -1.16
N ILE A 205 -0.78 1.31 -0.32
CA ILE A 205 -0.97 1.44 1.13
C ILE A 205 0.08 2.40 1.72
N ALA A 206 1.35 2.28 1.30
CA ALA A 206 2.42 3.15 1.76
C ALA A 206 2.23 4.61 1.35
N SER A 207 1.78 4.87 0.12
CA SER A 207 1.51 6.22 -0.39
C SER A 207 0.25 6.81 0.24
N TRP A 208 -0.83 6.04 0.30
CA TRP A 208 -2.12 6.45 0.82
C TRP A 208 -2.08 6.78 2.31
N GLY A 209 -1.40 5.94 3.11
CA GLY A 209 -1.27 6.12 4.57
C GLY A 209 -0.13 7.05 4.98
N ASN A 210 0.57 7.66 4.04
CA ASN A 210 1.71 8.52 4.34
C ASN A 210 1.23 9.85 4.96
N PHE A 211 1.57 10.03 6.23
CA PHE A 211 1.24 11.23 6.99
C PHE A 211 2.46 12.12 7.23
N LEU A 212 3.62 11.49 7.54
CA LEU A 212 4.81 12.24 7.97
C LEU A 212 5.41 13.09 6.86
N GLU A 213 5.51 12.57 5.65
CA GLU A 213 6.10 13.31 4.54
C GLU A 213 5.21 14.50 4.12
N PRO A 214 3.88 14.35 3.91
CA PRO A 214 2.99 15.48 3.69
C PRO A 214 3.08 16.55 4.78
N LEU A 215 3.13 16.14 6.05
CA LEU A 215 3.24 17.06 7.19
C LEU A 215 4.51 17.93 7.15
N ILE A 216 5.61 17.41 6.58
CA ILE A 216 6.91 18.09 6.54
C ILE A 216 7.06 18.92 5.25
N TYR A 217 6.47 18.46 4.14
CA TYR A 217 6.73 19.05 2.83
C TYR A 217 5.60 19.95 2.32
N LEU A 218 4.37 19.81 2.81
CA LEU A 218 3.20 20.58 2.35
C LEU A 218 2.77 21.61 3.39
N PHE A 219 2.61 22.84 2.96
CA PHE A 219 2.19 23.98 3.79
C PHE A 219 0.90 24.61 3.25
N ASP A 220 0.65 24.53 1.93
CA ASP A 220 -0.59 24.97 1.31
C ASP A 220 -1.70 23.93 1.58
N PRO A 221 -2.82 24.31 2.22
CA PRO A 221 -3.95 23.41 2.45
C PRO A 221 -4.52 22.79 1.17
N ASP A 222 -4.46 23.50 0.03
CA ASP A 222 -4.98 22.99 -1.24
C ASP A 222 -4.18 21.78 -1.77
N LEU A 223 -2.96 21.57 -1.27
CA LEU A 223 -2.10 20.43 -1.62
C LEU A 223 -2.15 19.28 -0.62
N TYR A 224 -2.89 19.42 0.48
CA TYR A 224 -2.92 18.42 1.53
C TYR A 224 -3.45 17.07 1.02
N THR A 225 -2.79 16.00 1.47
CA THR A 225 -3.27 14.63 1.31
C THR A 225 -4.29 14.30 2.40
N LEU A 226 -5.10 13.27 2.18
CA LEU A 226 -6.17 12.89 3.09
C LEU A 226 -5.70 12.65 4.54
N PRO A 227 -4.58 11.92 4.82
CA PRO A 227 -4.10 11.76 6.20
C PRO A 227 -3.74 13.10 6.87
N LEU A 228 -3.18 14.04 6.12
CA LEU A 228 -2.86 15.37 6.64
C LEU A 228 -4.14 16.20 6.86
N GLY A 229 -5.11 16.11 5.96
CA GLY A 229 -6.43 16.73 6.09
C GLY A 229 -7.21 16.23 7.32
N LEU A 230 -7.14 14.92 7.61
CA LEU A 230 -7.76 14.37 8.83
C LEU A 230 -7.15 14.92 10.12
N ARG A 231 -5.85 15.23 10.13
CA ARG A 231 -5.25 15.93 11.25
C ARG A 231 -5.81 17.34 11.42
N SER A 232 -6.09 18.05 10.32
CA SER A 232 -6.73 19.36 10.38
C SER A 232 -8.12 19.25 11.03
N LEU A 233 -8.89 18.23 10.69
CA LEU A 233 -10.17 17.93 11.33
C LEU A 233 -10.01 17.73 12.84
N GLU A 234 -9.03 16.93 13.28
CA GLU A 234 -8.72 16.71 14.70
C GLU A 234 -8.32 17.99 15.44
N THR A 235 -7.58 18.88 14.77
CA THR A 235 -7.14 20.14 15.40
C THR A 235 -8.24 21.17 15.54
N LEU A 236 -9.24 21.16 14.66
CA LEU A 236 -10.37 22.08 14.66
C LEU A 236 -11.41 21.69 15.70
N ASP A 237 -11.79 20.42 15.78
CA ASP A 237 -12.70 19.92 16.82
C ASP A 237 -12.29 18.52 17.29
N ARG A 238 -11.48 18.50 18.34
CA ARG A 238 -10.99 17.27 18.97
C ARG A 238 -12.04 16.56 19.81
N THR A 239 -13.12 17.23 20.16
CA THR A 239 -14.16 16.70 21.05
C THR A 239 -15.25 15.95 20.30
N ASN A 240 -15.40 16.22 19.02
CA ASN A 240 -16.42 15.60 18.15
C ASN A 240 -15.94 14.22 17.65
N TYR A 241 -16.01 13.24 18.54
CA TYR A 241 -15.53 11.90 18.27
C TYR A 241 -16.20 11.21 17.06
N PRO A 242 -17.55 11.30 16.87
CA PRO A 242 -18.21 10.73 15.71
C PRO A 242 -17.73 11.31 14.38
N MET A 243 -17.47 12.61 14.31
CA MET A 243 -16.95 13.29 13.14
C MET A 243 -15.54 12.81 12.79
N LEU A 244 -14.66 12.67 13.79
CA LEU A 244 -13.31 12.12 13.57
C LEU A 244 -13.36 10.68 13.06
N LEU A 245 -14.28 9.86 13.58
CA LEU A 245 -14.49 8.50 13.08
C LEU A 245 -15.07 8.46 11.66
N ALA A 246 -15.96 9.40 11.31
CA ALA A 246 -16.45 9.54 9.93
C ALA A 246 -15.30 9.82 8.95
N GLY A 247 -14.40 10.74 9.29
CA GLY A 247 -13.18 10.99 8.53
C GLY A 247 -12.28 9.74 8.43
N ALA A 248 -12.13 8.99 9.53
CA ALA A 248 -11.34 7.74 9.54
C ALA A 248 -11.97 6.65 8.65
N VAL A 249 -13.30 6.53 8.60
CA VAL A 249 -14.02 5.63 7.68
C VAL A 249 -13.72 6.02 6.23
N VAL A 250 -13.82 7.30 5.89
CA VAL A 250 -13.51 7.81 4.54
C VAL A 250 -12.07 7.47 4.15
N ALA A 251 -11.11 7.64 5.06
CA ALA A 251 -9.71 7.32 4.78
C ALA A 251 -9.43 5.82 4.67
N THR A 252 -10.16 4.98 5.39
CA THR A 252 -9.95 3.53 5.40
C THR A 252 -10.59 2.85 4.19
N ALA A 253 -11.70 3.38 3.68
CA ALA A 253 -12.48 2.77 2.61
C ALA A 253 -11.68 2.46 1.33
N PRO A 254 -10.83 3.34 0.77
CA PRO A 254 -10.05 3.04 -0.43
C PRO A 254 -9.03 1.92 -0.22
N VAL A 255 -8.42 1.81 0.97
CA VAL A 255 -7.47 0.72 1.29
C VAL A 255 -8.19 -0.62 1.31
N VAL A 256 -9.36 -0.68 1.98
CA VAL A 256 -10.19 -1.90 2.02
C VAL A 256 -10.64 -2.29 0.61
N LEU A 257 -11.10 -1.34 -0.20
CA LEU A 257 -11.50 -1.57 -1.59
C LEU A 257 -10.32 -2.08 -2.45
N ALA A 258 -9.15 -1.45 -2.34
CA ALA A 258 -7.95 -1.89 -3.04
C ALA A 258 -7.56 -3.33 -2.67
N PHE A 259 -7.63 -3.68 -1.37
CA PHE A 259 -7.38 -5.04 -0.90
C PHE A 259 -8.42 -6.04 -1.43
N MET A 260 -9.72 -5.70 -1.38
CA MET A 260 -10.79 -6.56 -1.92
C MET A 260 -10.65 -6.82 -3.42
N ILE A 261 -10.15 -5.83 -4.17
CA ILE A 261 -9.85 -6.01 -5.60
C ILE A 261 -8.61 -6.90 -5.79
N ALA A 262 -7.56 -6.69 -5.01
CA ALA A 262 -6.29 -7.40 -5.15
C ALA A 262 -6.39 -8.87 -4.71
N GLN A 263 -7.15 -9.20 -3.65
CA GLN A 263 -7.25 -10.56 -3.11
C GLN A 263 -7.70 -11.60 -4.13
N ARG A 264 -8.58 -11.23 -5.08
CA ARG A 264 -9.05 -12.16 -6.13
C ARG A 264 -7.92 -12.71 -6.99
N TYR A 265 -6.83 -11.96 -7.15
CA TYR A 265 -5.67 -12.38 -7.95
C TYR A 265 -4.77 -13.36 -7.20
N PHE A 266 -4.77 -13.32 -5.86
CA PHE A 266 -4.00 -14.27 -5.02
C PHE A 266 -4.74 -15.60 -4.86
N LEU A 267 -6.07 -15.57 -4.71
CA LEU A 267 -6.87 -16.78 -4.50
C LEU A 267 -6.99 -17.69 -5.73
N HIS A 268 -6.70 -17.19 -6.94
CA HIS A 268 -6.78 -17.98 -8.17
C HIS A 268 -5.50 -18.76 -8.49
N GLU A 269 -4.36 -18.43 -7.86
CA GLU A 269 -3.08 -19.12 -8.11
C GLU A 269 -3.00 -20.53 -7.51
N ASP A 270 -3.69 -20.80 -6.42
CA ASP A 270 -3.68 -22.13 -5.79
C ASP A 270 -4.23 -23.25 -6.69
N ARG A 271 -4.97 -22.90 -7.74
CA ARG A 271 -5.48 -23.87 -8.72
C ARG A 271 -4.51 -24.15 -9.87
N GLY A 272 -3.51 -23.29 -10.09
CA GLY A 272 -2.49 -23.41 -11.16
C GLY A 272 -1.11 -23.87 -10.68
N ALA A 273 -0.84 -23.85 -9.36
CA ALA A 273 0.46 -24.13 -8.77
C ALA A 273 0.92 -25.61 -8.90
N GLY A 274 0.11 -26.47 -9.48
CA GLY A 274 0.48 -27.84 -9.81
C GLY A 274 1.63 -27.98 -10.81
N TRP A 275 2.00 -26.91 -11.50
CA TRP A 275 3.09 -26.93 -12.53
C TRP A 275 4.44 -26.46 -12.00
N LEU A 276 4.49 -25.69 -10.88
CA LEU A 276 5.74 -25.21 -10.27
C LEU A 276 6.13 -25.97 -8.99
N GLY A 277 5.40 -27.01 -8.63
CA GLY A 277 5.56 -27.81 -7.40
C GLY A 277 6.17 -29.18 -7.60
N ARG A 278 7.24 -29.33 -8.42
CA ARG A 278 8.15 -30.48 -8.41
C ARG A 278 9.59 -30.06 -8.49
#